data_7f37ab6d40cdd297a9c8cfcaf35ac5e1
#
_entry.id   7f37ab6d40cdd297a9c8cfcaf35ac5e1
#
_cell.length_a   1.000
_cell.length_b   1.000
_cell.length_c   1.000
_cell.angle_alpha   90.00
_cell.angle_beta   90.00
_cell.angle_gamma   90.00
#
_symmetry.space_group_name_H-M   'P 1'
#
loop_
_entity.id
_entity.type
_entity.pdbx_description
1 polymer ?
#
loop_
_entity_poly.entity_id
_entity_poly.type
_entity_poly.pdbx_seq_one_letter_code
_entity_poly.pdbx_strand_id
1 'polypeptide(L)'
;MLKLHSIQAFQEMPANLQGEVQKALKTKARLDNYLLSLNKKDGGAVNPSQKAHWEPCKKCSTWGHPGWAWYEERRDSSDIHPSQINKCLKTLWYPCNGYADKLEEFIDPRLRLIFDIGHAWHDTVQRYGRHGAWCDPAHYHPESKIDPNTVDKDGNPLLHVAHKYWIRGSADALIDQYLCPNVPGLGDVSVKLVHEYKTINSNGYSKLTRPKPEHKFQATIYSACFDAPIVVYLYTNKDNCQTADFPVPFDYTIWKEITSKIEKVQYYTNANQEPPWEETSAIHNQQECMECGYRKICAPPMVHSANSARRFT
;
A
#
# COMPACT_ATOMS: atom_id res chain seq x y z
N MET A 1 9.75 28.96 -1.49
CA MET A 1 9.46 27.55 -1.17
C MET A 1 9.58 26.70 -2.43
N LEU A 2 10.51 25.76 -2.45
CA LEU A 2 10.68 24.80 -3.54
C LEU A 2 9.57 23.75 -3.51
N LYS A 3 9.01 23.41 -4.68
CA LYS A 3 7.94 22.40 -4.81
C LYS A 3 8.47 21.15 -5.51
N LEU A 4 8.44 20.00 -4.82
CA LEU A 4 8.85 18.68 -5.31
C LEU A 4 7.61 17.80 -5.41
N HIS A 5 6.76 18.09 -6.41
CA HIS A 5 5.45 17.48 -6.56
C HIS A 5 5.39 16.47 -7.71
N SER A 6 6.54 16.11 -8.30
CA SER A 6 6.66 15.07 -9.32
C SER A 6 7.95 14.27 -9.14
N ILE A 7 7.94 13.04 -9.67
CA ILE A 7 9.09 12.14 -9.68
C ILE A 7 10.24 12.79 -10.47
N GLN A 8 9.93 13.36 -11.64
CA GLN A 8 10.92 14.01 -12.47
C GLN A 8 11.62 15.18 -11.75
N ALA A 9 10.84 16.10 -11.16
CA ALA A 9 11.40 17.27 -10.46
C ALA A 9 12.32 16.87 -9.30
N PHE A 10 12.02 15.77 -8.60
CA PHE A 10 12.88 15.27 -7.53
C PHE A 10 14.17 14.64 -8.08
N GLN A 11 14.10 13.91 -9.18
CA GLN A 11 15.25 13.21 -9.75
C GLN A 11 16.24 14.12 -10.48
N GLU A 12 15.77 15.22 -11.04
CA GLU A 12 16.63 16.26 -11.63
C GLU A 12 17.44 17.02 -10.56
N MET A 13 17.08 16.86 -9.27
CA MET A 13 17.83 17.47 -8.18
C MET A 13 19.15 16.74 -7.92
N PRO A 14 20.24 17.44 -7.54
CA PRO A 14 21.48 16.82 -7.11
C PRO A 14 21.27 15.80 -5.96
N ALA A 15 21.95 14.64 -6.03
CA ALA A 15 21.75 13.53 -5.09
C ALA A 15 21.97 13.92 -3.61
N ASN A 16 22.93 14.80 -3.32
CA ASN A 16 23.14 15.31 -1.97
C ASN A 16 21.92 16.08 -1.44
N LEU A 17 21.25 16.87 -2.28
CA LEU A 17 20.05 17.62 -1.91
C LEU A 17 18.82 16.72 -1.79
N GLN A 18 18.70 15.68 -2.62
CA GLN A 18 17.69 14.63 -2.43
C GLN A 18 17.83 13.98 -1.04
N GLY A 19 19.06 13.68 -0.61
CA GLY A 19 19.35 13.16 0.72
C GLY A 19 18.94 14.10 1.86
N GLU A 20 19.14 15.42 1.70
CA GLU A 20 18.71 16.40 2.71
C GLU A 20 17.17 16.48 2.81
N VAL A 21 16.46 16.42 1.68
CA VAL A 21 14.99 16.35 1.68
C VAL A 21 14.50 15.09 2.42
N GLN A 22 15.09 13.92 2.14
CA GLN A 22 14.71 12.67 2.83
C GLN A 22 14.94 12.77 4.35
N LYS A 23 16.05 13.33 4.80
CA LYS A 23 16.35 13.55 6.22
C LYS A 23 15.35 14.52 6.88
N ALA A 24 14.82 15.47 6.12
CA ALA A 24 13.84 16.44 6.61
C ALA A 24 12.43 15.87 6.74
N LEU A 25 12.14 14.71 6.13
CA LEU A 25 10.85 14.00 6.24
C LEU A 25 10.75 13.28 7.59
N LYS A 26 10.46 14.02 8.64
CA LYS A 26 10.40 13.54 10.04
C LYS A 26 9.01 13.01 10.40
N THR A 27 8.48 12.05 9.65
CA THR A 27 7.11 11.54 9.80
C THR A 27 6.86 10.93 11.17
N LYS A 28 7.77 10.06 11.65
CA LYS A 28 7.68 9.49 13.00
C LYS A 28 7.69 10.56 14.07
N ALA A 29 8.64 11.49 14.00
CA ALA A 29 8.75 12.56 15.01
C ALA A 29 7.50 13.46 15.04
N ARG A 30 6.87 13.71 13.90
CA ARG A 30 5.60 14.44 13.84
C ARG A 30 4.46 13.66 14.50
N LEU A 31 4.37 12.35 14.25
CA LEU A 31 3.38 11.51 14.91
C LEU A 31 3.59 11.50 16.43
N ASP A 32 4.83 11.31 16.90
CA ASP A 32 5.16 11.32 18.32
C ASP A 32 4.76 12.67 18.98
N ASN A 33 5.10 13.79 18.33
CA ASN A 33 4.72 15.13 18.82
C ASN A 33 3.21 15.33 18.84
N TYR A 34 2.50 14.87 17.82
CA TYR A 34 1.04 14.91 17.78
C TYR A 34 0.43 14.13 18.94
N LEU A 35 0.87 12.88 19.17
CA LEU A 35 0.38 12.05 20.27
C LEU A 35 0.67 12.67 21.64
N LEU A 36 1.86 13.26 21.83
CA LEU A 36 2.21 13.99 23.05
C LEU A 36 1.33 15.23 23.23
N SER A 37 0.93 15.90 22.16
CA SER A 37 0.03 17.07 22.24
C SER A 37 -1.38 16.70 22.73
N LEU A 38 -1.84 15.47 22.44
CA LEU A 38 -3.13 14.99 22.93
C LEU A 38 -3.13 14.82 24.45
N ASN A 39 -1.98 14.46 25.05
CA ASN A 39 -1.84 14.32 26.49
C ASN A 39 -1.79 15.68 27.25
N LYS A 40 -1.41 16.77 26.56
CA LYS A 40 -1.27 18.09 27.16
C LYS A 40 -2.56 18.93 27.16
N LYS A 41 -3.59 18.48 26.47
CA LYS A 41 -4.87 19.19 26.43
C LYS A 41 -5.66 18.86 27.69
N ASP A 42 -5.50 19.70 28.70
CA ASP A 42 -6.29 19.64 29.92
C ASP A 42 -7.79 19.59 29.61
N GLY A 43 -8.44 18.55 30.07
CA GLY A 43 -9.85 18.57 30.43
C GLY A 43 -10.87 18.72 29.33
N GLY A 44 -10.70 18.15 28.11
CA GLY A 44 -11.83 18.16 27.22
C GLY A 44 -11.64 17.95 25.72
N ALA A 45 -10.43 17.87 25.24
CA ALA A 45 -10.23 17.46 23.87
C ALA A 45 -10.44 15.93 23.80
N VAL A 46 -11.61 15.53 23.37
CA VAL A 46 -11.92 14.12 23.09
C VAL A 46 -10.85 13.59 22.16
N ASN A 47 -10.08 12.60 22.63
CA ASN A 47 -9.13 11.88 21.79
C ASN A 47 -9.84 11.53 20.49
N PRO A 48 -9.31 11.91 19.31
CA PRO A 48 -9.92 11.58 18.03
C PRO A 48 -10.25 10.09 17.88
N SER A 49 -9.47 9.20 18.54
CA SER A 49 -9.75 7.78 18.60
C SER A 49 -11.02 7.43 19.38
N GLN A 50 -11.46 8.26 20.33
CA GLN A 50 -12.68 8.03 21.10
C GLN A 50 -13.94 8.50 20.35
N LYS A 51 -13.87 9.59 19.58
CA LYS A 51 -15.03 10.10 18.83
C LYS A 51 -15.49 9.16 17.72
N ALA A 52 -14.60 8.43 17.07
CA ALA A 52 -14.97 7.57 15.94
C ALA A 52 -15.78 6.32 16.36
N HIS A 53 -15.73 5.95 17.64
CA HIS A 53 -16.55 4.84 18.16
C HIS A 53 -18.01 5.21 18.46
N TRP A 54 -18.37 6.48 18.34
CA TRP A 54 -19.68 7.00 18.75
C TRP A 54 -20.61 7.34 17.59
N GLU A 55 -20.16 7.21 16.33
CA GLU A 55 -21.03 7.38 15.19
C GLU A 55 -21.46 6.00 14.64
N PRO A 56 -22.77 5.77 14.49
CA PRO A 56 -23.23 4.54 13.83
C PRO A 56 -22.80 4.52 12.36
N CYS A 57 -22.49 3.36 11.86
CA CYS A 57 -22.21 3.17 10.44
C CYS A 57 -23.38 3.72 9.61
N LYS A 58 -23.11 4.62 8.69
CA LYS A 58 -24.14 5.25 7.83
C LYS A 58 -24.90 4.25 6.95
N LYS A 59 -24.33 3.06 6.68
CA LYS A 59 -24.97 2.03 5.85
C LYS A 59 -25.81 1.05 6.65
N CYS A 60 -25.37 0.63 7.85
CA CYS A 60 -26.05 -0.43 8.61
C CYS A 60 -26.59 0.05 9.96
N SER A 61 -26.36 1.31 10.34
CA SER A 61 -26.75 1.91 11.63
C SER A 61 -26.24 1.16 12.88
N THR A 62 -25.23 0.30 12.72
CA THR A 62 -24.66 -0.52 13.79
C THR A 62 -23.53 0.22 14.47
N TRP A 63 -23.55 0.26 15.81
CA TRP A 63 -22.50 0.88 16.62
C TRP A 63 -21.21 0.06 16.57
N GLY A 64 -20.08 0.73 16.45
CA GLY A 64 -18.78 0.04 16.46
C GLY A 64 -18.51 -0.79 15.20
N HIS A 65 -19.34 -0.65 14.17
CA HIS A 65 -19.01 -1.23 12.87
C HIS A 65 -17.83 -0.42 12.31
N PRO A 66 -16.62 -0.99 12.27
CA PRO A 66 -15.53 -0.36 11.56
C PRO A 66 -16.02 -0.18 10.13
N GLY A 67 -15.61 0.85 9.43
CA GLY A 67 -16.06 1.15 8.06
C GLY A 67 -15.79 0.06 7.01
N TRP A 68 -15.97 -1.19 7.38
CA TRP A 68 -15.74 -2.45 6.68
C TRP A 68 -16.68 -2.68 5.50
N ALA A 69 -17.51 -1.70 5.18
CA ALA A 69 -18.38 -1.73 4.00
C ALA A 69 -17.62 -1.92 2.67
N TRP A 70 -16.31 -1.84 2.68
CA TRP A 70 -15.50 -2.13 1.50
C TRP A 70 -15.13 -3.60 1.33
N TYR A 71 -15.43 -4.46 2.30
CA TYR A 71 -15.39 -5.92 2.09
C TYR A 71 -16.50 -6.44 1.16
N GLU A 72 -17.58 -5.67 0.97
CA GLU A 72 -18.68 -6.03 0.06
C GLU A 72 -18.51 -5.49 -1.37
N GLU A 73 -17.67 -4.49 -1.59
CA GLU A 73 -17.24 -4.20 -2.95
C GLU A 73 -16.36 -5.36 -3.40
N ARG A 74 -16.98 -6.37 -4.03
CA ARG A 74 -16.26 -7.41 -4.77
C ARG A 74 -15.17 -6.69 -5.54
N ARG A 75 -13.92 -7.04 -5.28
CA ARG A 75 -12.80 -6.57 -6.08
C ARG A 75 -13.18 -6.86 -7.51
N ASP A 76 -13.41 -5.80 -8.28
CA ASP A 76 -13.64 -5.96 -9.69
C ASP A 76 -12.41 -6.67 -10.24
N SER A 77 -12.60 -7.92 -10.69
CA SER A 77 -11.50 -8.87 -10.87
C SER A 77 -10.68 -8.60 -12.12
N SER A 78 -11.02 -7.56 -12.88
CA SER A 78 -10.40 -7.28 -14.18
C SER A 78 -9.05 -6.54 -14.12
N ASP A 79 -8.65 -6.04 -12.94
CA ASP A 79 -7.51 -5.15 -12.80
C ASP A 79 -6.39 -5.72 -11.91
N ILE A 80 -5.18 -5.17 -12.09
CA ILE A 80 -3.99 -5.57 -11.33
C ILE A 80 -3.94 -4.81 -10.01
N HIS A 81 -3.93 -5.55 -8.90
CA HIS A 81 -3.81 -4.98 -7.56
C HIS A 81 -2.34 -4.78 -7.15
N PRO A 82 -1.95 -3.59 -6.66
CA PRO A 82 -0.58 -3.32 -6.22
C PRO A 82 -0.04 -4.32 -5.19
N SER A 83 -0.85 -4.77 -4.24
CA SER A 83 -0.46 -5.75 -3.22
C SER A 83 -0.17 -7.15 -3.77
N GLN A 84 -0.60 -7.45 -5.00
CA GLN A 84 -0.38 -8.74 -5.65
C GLN A 84 0.82 -8.75 -6.61
N ILE A 85 1.44 -7.60 -6.86
CA ILE A 85 2.48 -7.46 -7.89
C ILE A 85 3.68 -8.40 -7.69
N ASN A 86 3.98 -8.79 -6.45
CA ASN A 86 5.05 -9.72 -6.12
C ASN A 86 4.66 -11.20 -6.34
N LYS A 87 3.38 -11.48 -6.55
CA LYS A 87 2.89 -12.84 -6.80
C LYS A 87 3.30 -13.33 -8.17
N CYS A 88 3.13 -14.63 -8.42
CA CYS A 88 3.48 -15.21 -9.72
C CYS A 88 2.66 -14.59 -10.86
N LEU A 89 3.14 -14.73 -12.10
CA LEU A 89 2.51 -14.13 -13.28
C LEU A 89 1.06 -14.61 -13.47
N LYS A 90 0.78 -15.88 -13.22
CA LYS A 90 -0.58 -16.45 -13.31
C LYS A 90 -1.54 -15.84 -12.28
N THR A 91 -1.07 -15.56 -11.06
CA THR A 91 -1.89 -14.90 -10.01
C THR A 91 -2.35 -13.51 -10.45
N LEU A 92 -1.55 -12.81 -11.24
CA LEU A 92 -1.94 -11.51 -11.82
C LEU A 92 -2.83 -11.68 -13.06
N TRP A 93 -2.62 -12.73 -13.85
CA TRP A 93 -3.36 -13.00 -15.08
C TRP A 93 -4.81 -13.45 -14.82
N TYR A 94 -5.03 -14.33 -13.83
CA TYR A 94 -6.35 -14.89 -13.53
C TYR A 94 -7.43 -13.83 -13.29
N PRO A 95 -7.23 -12.82 -12.42
CA PRO A 95 -8.25 -11.78 -12.22
C PRO A 95 -8.51 -10.98 -13.50
N CYS A 96 -7.49 -10.66 -14.30
CA CYS A 96 -7.67 -9.95 -15.58
C CYS A 96 -8.51 -10.75 -16.60
N ASN A 97 -8.68 -12.04 -16.38
CA ASN A 97 -9.47 -12.94 -17.25
C ASN A 97 -10.75 -13.47 -16.56
N GLY A 98 -11.23 -12.77 -15.54
CA GLY A 98 -12.52 -13.05 -14.90
C GLY A 98 -12.54 -14.21 -13.90
N TYR A 99 -11.38 -14.76 -13.51
CA TYR A 99 -11.32 -15.81 -12.50
C TYR A 99 -11.37 -15.21 -11.10
N ALA A 100 -12.31 -15.68 -10.28
CA ALA A 100 -12.43 -15.22 -8.90
C ALA A 100 -11.34 -15.78 -8.00
N ASP A 101 -10.74 -14.90 -7.18
CA ASP A 101 -9.83 -15.29 -6.10
C ASP A 101 -10.63 -16.04 -5.01
N LYS A 102 -10.16 -17.22 -4.64
CA LYS A 102 -10.75 -18.09 -3.62
C LYS A 102 -9.93 -18.14 -2.33
N LEU A 103 -9.03 -17.19 -2.12
CA LEU A 103 -8.14 -17.17 -0.95
C LEU A 103 -8.91 -17.20 0.36
N GLU A 104 -10.07 -16.53 0.45
CA GLU A 104 -10.88 -16.48 1.65
C GLU A 104 -11.39 -17.85 2.11
N GLU A 105 -11.53 -18.81 1.20
CA GLU A 105 -11.89 -20.20 1.53
C GLU A 105 -10.79 -20.91 2.33
N PHE A 106 -9.57 -20.34 2.39
CA PHE A 106 -8.38 -20.95 2.98
C PHE A 106 -7.79 -20.13 4.14
N ILE A 107 -8.40 -18.98 4.50
CA ILE A 107 -7.95 -18.16 5.61
C ILE A 107 -8.42 -18.81 6.92
N ASP A 108 -7.47 -19.19 7.76
CA ASP A 108 -7.79 -19.68 9.10
C ASP A 108 -8.21 -18.51 10.04
N PRO A 109 -8.89 -18.78 11.16
CA PRO A 109 -9.36 -17.76 12.09
C PRO A 109 -8.23 -16.89 12.66
N ARG A 110 -7.03 -17.43 12.87
CA ARG A 110 -5.87 -16.68 13.39
C ARG A 110 -5.37 -15.68 12.35
N LEU A 111 -5.28 -16.10 11.10
CA LEU A 111 -4.86 -15.22 10.01
C LEU A 111 -5.88 -14.09 9.80
N ARG A 112 -7.17 -14.39 9.95
CA ARG A 112 -8.24 -13.37 9.91
C ARG A 112 -8.01 -12.31 10.97
N LEU A 113 -7.78 -12.70 12.23
CA LEU A 113 -7.51 -11.74 13.31
C LEU A 113 -6.25 -10.90 13.07
N ILE A 114 -5.22 -11.46 12.44
CA ILE A 114 -4.02 -10.70 12.08
C ILE A 114 -4.35 -9.59 11.07
N PHE A 115 -5.19 -9.89 10.08
CA PHE A 115 -5.65 -8.89 9.12
C PHE A 115 -6.50 -7.81 9.79
N ASP A 116 -7.42 -8.20 10.67
CA ASP A 116 -8.31 -7.29 11.38
C ASP A 116 -7.52 -6.29 12.25
N ILE A 117 -6.49 -6.76 12.97
CA ILE A 117 -5.58 -5.88 13.73
C ILE A 117 -4.86 -4.91 12.79
N GLY A 118 -4.42 -5.37 11.63
CA GLY A 118 -3.78 -4.52 10.61
C GLY A 118 -4.72 -3.40 10.15
N HIS A 119 -5.95 -3.73 9.79
CA HIS A 119 -6.96 -2.76 9.36
C HIS A 119 -7.29 -1.73 10.46
N ALA A 120 -7.53 -2.19 11.70
CA ALA A 120 -7.80 -1.29 12.82
C ALA A 120 -6.64 -0.30 13.07
N TRP A 121 -5.40 -0.73 12.83
CA TRP A 121 -4.25 0.14 12.90
C TRP A 121 -4.25 1.18 11.78
N HIS A 122 -4.51 0.78 10.54
CA HIS A 122 -4.62 1.70 9.40
C HIS A 122 -5.67 2.79 9.67
N ASP A 123 -6.87 2.41 10.11
CA ASP A 123 -7.93 3.36 10.48
C ASP A 123 -7.47 4.34 11.56
N THR A 124 -6.73 3.86 12.54
CA THR A 124 -6.23 4.70 13.64
C THR A 124 -5.21 5.71 13.14
N VAL A 125 -4.24 5.27 12.36
CA VAL A 125 -3.17 6.14 11.83
C VAL A 125 -3.73 7.14 10.84
N GLN A 126 -4.62 6.73 9.95
CA GLN A 126 -5.29 7.62 9.01
C GLN A 126 -6.12 8.69 9.72
N ARG A 127 -6.76 8.35 10.82
CA ARG A 127 -7.50 9.31 11.66
C ARG A 127 -6.58 10.37 12.25
N TYR A 128 -5.39 9.98 12.74
CA TYR A 128 -4.39 10.96 13.19
C TYR A 128 -3.97 11.90 12.05
N GLY A 129 -3.80 11.39 10.84
CA GLY A 129 -3.52 12.21 9.65
C GLY A 129 -4.61 13.23 9.35
N ARG A 130 -5.88 12.81 9.38
CA ARG A 130 -7.05 13.71 9.22
C ARG A 130 -7.12 14.81 10.28
N HIS A 131 -6.46 14.63 11.41
CA HIS A 131 -6.37 15.62 12.49
C HIS A 131 -5.03 16.36 12.54
N GLY A 132 -4.23 16.29 11.50
CA GLY A 132 -3.03 17.11 11.34
C GLY A 132 -1.75 16.53 11.94
N ALA A 133 -1.66 15.21 12.13
CA ALA A 133 -0.46 14.59 12.68
C ALA A 133 0.81 14.83 11.81
N TRP A 134 0.65 14.97 10.50
CA TRP A 134 1.80 15.10 9.57
C TRP A 134 1.82 16.38 8.75
N CYS A 135 0.65 16.88 8.36
CA CYS A 135 0.51 18.05 7.52
C CYS A 135 -0.81 18.76 7.84
N ASP A 136 -1.10 19.87 7.15
CA ASP A 136 -2.45 20.46 7.17
C ASP A 136 -3.45 19.38 6.70
N PRO A 137 -4.56 19.15 7.43
CA PRO A 137 -5.59 18.19 7.05
C PRO A 137 -6.11 18.34 5.63
N ALA A 138 -6.10 19.54 5.06
CA ALA A 138 -6.52 19.82 3.68
C ALA A 138 -5.60 19.10 2.63
N HIS A 139 -4.38 18.77 3.01
CA HIS A 139 -3.37 18.14 2.17
C HIS A 139 -3.15 16.65 2.47
N TYR A 140 -3.96 16.07 3.35
CA TYR A 140 -3.91 14.67 3.71
C TYR A 140 -5.10 13.91 3.12
N HIS A 141 -4.84 12.99 2.20
CA HIS A 141 -5.85 12.23 1.47
C HIS A 141 -5.72 10.73 1.81
N PRO A 142 -6.40 10.23 2.87
CA PRO A 142 -6.38 8.80 3.21
C PRO A 142 -7.15 7.99 2.19
N GLU A 143 -6.79 6.70 2.04
CA GLU A 143 -7.42 5.78 1.09
C GLU A 143 -7.51 6.37 -0.32
N SER A 144 -6.39 6.96 -0.77
CA SER A 144 -6.33 7.57 -2.11
C SER A 144 -6.50 6.51 -3.18
N LYS A 145 -7.66 6.54 -3.83
CA LYS A 145 -8.06 5.53 -4.81
C LYS A 145 -7.27 5.66 -6.10
N ILE A 146 -6.91 4.50 -6.65
CA ILE A 146 -6.36 4.30 -7.97
C ILE A 146 -7.40 3.51 -8.76
N ASP A 147 -7.99 4.13 -9.77
CA ASP A 147 -8.96 3.52 -10.65
C ASP A 147 -8.57 3.82 -12.10
N PRO A 148 -8.27 2.79 -12.91
CA PRO A 148 -7.86 2.95 -14.30
C PRO A 148 -8.97 3.54 -15.19
N ASN A 149 -10.22 3.49 -14.75
CA ASN A 149 -11.39 3.93 -15.51
C ASN A 149 -11.85 5.35 -15.15
N THR A 150 -11.21 6.01 -14.17
CA THR A 150 -11.55 7.39 -13.84
C THR A 150 -11.05 8.34 -14.91
N VAL A 151 -11.97 9.10 -15.48
CA VAL A 151 -11.70 10.06 -16.56
C VAL A 151 -12.11 11.48 -16.17
N ASP A 152 -11.53 12.47 -16.83
CA ASP A 152 -11.94 13.87 -16.74
C ASP A 152 -13.22 14.12 -17.57
N LYS A 153 -13.68 15.39 -17.60
CA LYS A 153 -14.86 15.81 -18.39
C LYS A 153 -14.71 15.62 -19.90
N ASP A 154 -13.48 15.51 -20.39
CA ASP A 154 -13.15 15.36 -21.81
C ASP A 154 -12.87 13.87 -22.16
N GLY A 155 -13.01 12.95 -21.19
CA GLY A 155 -12.83 11.51 -21.36
C GLY A 155 -11.39 11.03 -21.25
N ASN A 156 -10.44 11.89 -20.84
CA ASN A 156 -9.05 11.48 -20.66
C ASN A 156 -8.84 10.83 -19.29
N PRO A 157 -8.03 9.76 -19.19
CA PRO A 157 -7.72 9.13 -17.91
C PRO A 157 -7.09 10.13 -16.93
N LEU A 158 -7.65 10.24 -15.72
CA LEU A 158 -7.07 11.08 -14.66
C LEU A 158 -5.75 10.52 -14.12
N LEU A 159 -5.63 9.19 -14.08
CA LEU A 159 -4.42 8.49 -13.69
C LEU A 159 -3.87 7.69 -14.86
N HIS A 160 -3.11 8.35 -15.75
CA HIS A 160 -2.57 7.76 -16.97
C HIS A 160 -1.80 6.44 -16.74
N VAL A 161 -1.01 6.37 -15.66
CA VAL A 161 -0.25 5.16 -15.30
C VAL A 161 -1.20 4.02 -14.95
N ALA A 162 -2.21 4.30 -14.13
CA ALA A 162 -3.20 3.31 -13.74
C ALA A 162 -3.97 2.77 -14.94
N HIS A 163 -4.41 3.65 -15.82
CA HIS A 163 -5.10 3.29 -17.07
C HIS A 163 -4.23 2.43 -17.98
N LYS A 164 -3.00 2.86 -18.25
CA LYS A 164 -2.07 2.15 -19.12
C LYS A 164 -1.78 0.73 -18.64
N TYR A 165 -1.64 0.54 -17.34
CA TYR A 165 -1.19 -0.71 -16.73
C TYR A 165 -2.30 -1.47 -16.00
N TRP A 166 -3.57 -1.09 -16.17
CA TRP A 166 -4.75 -1.72 -15.57
C TRP A 166 -4.64 -1.85 -14.05
N ILE A 167 -4.16 -0.80 -13.39
CA ILE A 167 -3.91 -0.81 -11.95
C ILE A 167 -5.13 -0.28 -11.20
N ARG A 168 -5.62 -1.08 -10.26
CA ARG A 168 -6.69 -0.69 -9.33
C ARG A 168 -6.25 -0.93 -7.89
N GLY A 169 -6.52 0.02 -7.01
CA GLY A 169 -6.20 -0.11 -5.59
C GLY A 169 -6.42 1.17 -4.83
N SER A 170 -5.84 1.20 -3.64
CA SER A 170 -5.84 2.36 -2.75
C SER A 170 -4.49 2.47 -2.05
N ALA A 171 -3.88 3.64 -2.07
CA ALA A 171 -2.74 3.92 -1.21
C ALA A 171 -3.25 4.30 0.18
N ASP A 172 -2.53 3.93 1.22
CA ASP A 172 -2.93 4.21 2.61
C ASP A 172 -3.14 5.70 2.86
N ALA A 173 -2.25 6.56 2.32
CA ALA A 173 -2.52 7.98 2.17
C ALA A 173 -1.64 8.63 1.09
N LEU A 174 -2.18 9.66 0.45
CA LEU A 174 -1.44 10.64 -0.35
C LEU A 174 -1.35 11.94 0.43
N ILE A 175 -0.17 12.52 0.51
CA ILE A 175 0.04 13.89 1.00
C ILE A 175 0.54 14.71 -0.18
N ASP A 176 -0.28 15.65 -0.64
CA ASP A 176 0.07 16.46 -1.80
C ASP A 176 0.98 17.65 -1.45
N GLN A 177 1.03 18.06 -0.16
CA GLN A 177 1.93 19.08 0.35
C GLN A 177 2.48 18.74 1.74
N TYR A 178 3.60 18.04 1.80
CA TYR A 178 4.33 17.83 3.04
C TYR A 178 5.42 18.90 3.17
N LEU A 179 5.30 19.79 4.13
CA LEU A 179 6.23 20.90 4.33
C LEU A 179 7.47 20.46 5.12
N CYS A 180 8.65 20.65 4.54
CA CYS A 180 9.95 20.49 5.17
C CYS A 180 10.60 21.88 5.32
N PRO A 181 10.55 22.51 6.49
CA PRO A 181 11.18 23.82 6.70
C PRO A 181 12.69 23.71 6.80
N ASN A 182 13.39 24.73 6.34
CA ASN A 182 14.83 24.92 6.51
C ASN A 182 15.67 23.71 6.05
N VAL A 183 15.37 23.12 4.89
CA VAL A 183 16.19 22.05 4.31
C VAL A 183 17.54 22.62 3.90
N PRO A 184 18.68 22.04 4.35
CA PRO A 184 20.01 22.55 4.03
C PRO A 184 20.24 22.71 2.52
N GLY A 185 20.64 23.89 2.11
CA GLY A 185 20.88 24.23 0.68
C GLY A 185 19.63 24.51 -0.15
N LEU A 186 18.40 24.34 0.40
CA LEU A 186 17.14 24.49 -0.33
C LEU A 186 16.15 25.47 0.34
N GLY A 187 16.30 25.74 1.65
CA GLY A 187 15.29 26.47 2.43
C GLY A 187 14.03 25.66 2.65
N ASP A 188 12.86 26.28 2.54
CA ASP A 188 11.58 25.58 2.70
C ASP A 188 11.23 24.78 1.45
N VAL A 189 10.91 23.51 1.65
CA VAL A 189 10.55 22.56 0.58
C VAL A 189 9.15 21.99 0.84
N SER A 190 8.33 21.94 -0.20
CA SER A 190 7.07 21.19 -0.21
C SER A 190 7.23 19.93 -1.04
N VAL A 191 6.92 18.78 -0.48
CA VAL A 191 7.07 17.47 -1.12
C VAL A 191 5.70 16.79 -1.25
N LYS A 192 5.39 16.25 -2.42
CA LYS A 192 4.30 15.31 -2.61
C LYS A 192 4.81 13.91 -2.25
N LEU A 193 4.09 13.17 -1.43
CA LEU A 193 4.50 11.83 -1.02
C LEU A 193 3.33 10.89 -0.79
N VAL A 194 3.62 9.59 -0.89
CA VAL A 194 2.72 8.51 -0.47
C VAL A 194 3.13 8.05 0.92
N HIS A 195 2.16 7.87 1.82
CA HIS A 195 2.35 7.11 3.05
C HIS A 195 1.88 5.67 2.85
N GLU A 196 2.68 4.74 3.35
CA GLU A 196 2.39 3.31 3.38
C GLU A 196 2.53 2.80 4.82
N TYR A 197 1.45 2.30 5.41
CA TYR A 197 1.41 1.85 6.80
C TYR A 197 1.55 0.33 6.89
N LYS A 198 2.46 -0.14 7.74
CA LYS A 198 2.68 -1.57 7.92
C LYS A 198 2.77 -1.94 9.39
N THR A 199 2.08 -2.99 9.78
CA THR A 199 2.25 -3.63 11.10
C THR A 199 3.14 -4.86 10.99
N ILE A 200 3.98 -5.07 11.98
CA ILE A 200 4.94 -6.18 12.01
C ILE A 200 5.15 -6.61 13.48
N ASN A 201 5.43 -7.87 13.72
CA ASN A 201 5.72 -8.36 15.07
C ASN A 201 7.13 -7.94 15.55
N SER A 202 7.40 -8.09 16.84
CA SER A 202 8.68 -7.69 17.46
C SER A 202 9.89 -8.33 16.80
N ASN A 203 9.82 -9.62 16.41
CA ASN A 203 10.93 -10.29 15.73
C ASN A 203 11.22 -9.70 14.35
N GLY A 204 10.17 -9.35 13.59
CA GLY A 204 10.33 -8.67 12.32
C GLY A 204 10.81 -7.23 12.49
N TYR A 205 10.28 -6.52 13.50
CA TYR A 205 10.62 -5.13 13.78
C TYR A 205 12.09 -4.96 14.20
N SER A 206 12.61 -5.85 15.05
CA SER A 206 14.01 -5.81 15.51
C SER A 206 15.04 -6.00 14.40
N LYS A 207 14.65 -6.62 13.28
CA LYS A 207 15.49 -6.87 12.11
C LYS A 207 15.29 -5.80 11.01
N LEU A 208 14.40 -4.84 11.23
CA LEU A 208 13.99 -3.88 10.23
C LEU A 208 15.00 -2.73 10.14
N THR A 209 15.85 -2.74 9.14
CA THR A 209 16.79 -1.66 8.82
C THR A 209 16.41 -0.87 7.56
N ARG A 210 15.44 -1.37 6.81
CA ARG A 210 14.91 -0.80 5.55
C ARG A 210 13.53 -1.41 5.28
N PRO A 211 12.71 -0.80 4.41
CA PRO A 211 11.45 -1.40 3.99
C PRO A 211 11.66 -2.77 3.36
N LYS A 212 10.74 -3.69 3.62
CA LYS A 212 10.77 -5.01 3.01
C LYS A 212 10.62 -4.90 1.48
N PRO A 213 11.29 -5.76 0.70
CA PRO A 213 11.22 -5.72 -0.76
C PRO A 213 9.78 -5.76 -1.30
N GLU A 214 8.95 -6.67 -0.78
CA GLU A 214 7.56 -6.81 -1.21
C GLU A 214 6.73 -5.53 -1.01
N HIS A 215 6.97 -4.78 0.07
CA HIS A 215 6.30 -3.50 0.31
C HIS A 215 6.80 -2.41 -0.64
N LYS A 216 8.08 -2.46 -1.04
CA LYS A 216 8.64 -1.51 -2.01
C LYS A 216 7.96 -1.63 -3.37
N PHE A 217 7.72 -2.84 -3.86
CA PHE A 217 7.02 -3.05 -5.13
C PHE A 217 5.62 -2.45 -5.09
N GLN A 218 4.85 -2.75 -4.05
CA GLN A 218 3.50 -2.20 -3.86
C GLN A 218 3.51 -0.68 -3.89
N ALA A 219 4.33 -0.06 -3.07
CA ALA A 219 4.33 1.39 -2.91
C ALA A 219 4.98 2.13 -4.09
N THR A 220 5.88 1.48 -4.86
CA THR A 220 6.39 2.04 -6.12
C THR A 220 5.26 2.21 -7.14
N ILE A 221 4.28 1.30 -7.17
CA ILE A 221 3.09 1.45 -8.01
C ILE A 221 2.28 2.68 -7.61
N TYR A 222 2.03 2.86 -6.32
CA TYR A 222 1.31 4.03 -5.81
C TYR A 222 2.03 5.33 -6.15
N SER A 223 3.35 5.35 -5.92
CA SER A 223 4.21 6.47 -6.26
C SER A 223 4.11 6.82 -7.74
N ALA A 224 4.18 5.83 -8.64
CA ALA A 224 4.05 6.04 -10.09
C ALA A 224 2.65 6.56 -10.48
N CYS A 225 1.57 5.98 -9.91
CA CYS A 225 0.20 6.37 -10.24
C CYS A 225 -0.11 7.81 -9.82
N PHE A 226 0.42 8.26 -8.69
CA PHE A 226 0.21 9.62 -8.16
C PHE A 226 1.31 10.61 -8.57
N ASP A 227 2.32 10.17 -9.30
CA ASP A 227 3.52 10.98 -9.60
C ASP A 227 4.11 11.60 -8.32
N ALA A 228 4.25 10.77 -7.27
CA ALA A 228 4.79 11.17 -5.98
C ALA A 228 6.26 10.74 -5.87
N PRO A 229 7.22 11.68 -5.69
CA PRO A 229 8.65 11.36 -5.75
C PRO A 229 9.17 10.50 -4.59
N ILE A 230 8.44 10.47 -3.48
CA ILE A 230 8.87 9.77 -2.27
C ILE A 230 7.70 8.96 -1.70
N VAL A 231 8.03 7.77 -1.22
CA VAL A 231 7.16 6.98 -0.34
C VAL A 231 7.74 7.00 1.07
N VAL A 232 6.90 7.27 2.05
CA VAL A 232 7.26 7.11 3.46
C VAL A 232 6.58 5.87 4.01
N TYR A 233 7.37 4.85 4.35
CA TYR A 233 6.86 3.65 5.02
C TYR A 233 6.85 3.89 6.52
N LEU A 234 5.69 3.79 7.15
CA LEU A 234 5.55 3.82 8.60
C LEU A 234 5.29 2.40 9.11
N TYR A 235 6.31 1.78 9.69
CA TYR A 235 6.19 0.48 10.33
C TYR A 235 5.84 0.64 11.80
N THR A 236 4.90 -0.16 12.25
CA THR A 236 4.53 -0.24 13.66
C THR A 236 4.71 -1.66 14.17
N ASN A 237 5.46 -1.80 15.25
CA ASN A 237 5.52 -3.04 16.00
C ASN A 237 4.19 -3.27 16.70
N LYS A 238 3.42 -4.28 16.24
CA LYS A 238 2.08 -4.55 16.78
C LYS A 238 2.08 -5.07 18.23
N ASP A 239 3.23 -5.48 18.77
CA ASP A 239 3.33 -6.05 20.11
C ASP A 239 3.60 -4.97 21.17
N ASN A 240 4.21 -3.83 20.80
CA ASN A 240 4.58 -2.76 21.74
C ASN A 240 4.38 -1.34 21.22
N CYS A 241 3.78 -1.19 20.01
CA CYS A 241 3.49 0.08 19.35
C CYS A 241 4.72 0.97 19.02
N GLN A 242 5.93 0.43 19.05
CA GLN A 242 7.10 1.15 18.54
C GLN A 242 6.97 1.40 17.03
N THR A 243 7.36 2.59 16.59
CA THR A 243 7.28 2.99 15.17
C THR A 243 8.64 3.30 14.59
N ALA A 244 8.80 3.01 13.30
CA ALA A 244 9.96 3.42 12.50
C ALA A 244 9.46 3.92 11.13
N ASP A 245 10.04 4.99 10.63
CA ASP A 245 9.74 5.53 9.31
C ASP A 245 10.94 5.44 8.37
N PHE A 246 10.64 5.18 7.10
CA PHE A 246 11.63 5.05 6.03
C PHE A 246 11.17 5.86 4.82
N PRO A 247 11.66 7.07 4.61
CA PRO A 247 11.45 7.81 3.39
C PRO A 247 12.32 7.23 2.27
N VAL A 248 11.67 6.73 1.23
CA VAL A 248 12.33 6.08 0.08
C VAL A 248 11.94 6.80 -1.21
N PRO A 249 12.90 7.27 -1.99
CA PRO A 249 12.65 7.84 -3.30
C PRO A 249 12.08 6.81 -4.27
N PHE A 250 11.39 7.28 -5.30
CA PHE A 250 10.95 6.46 -6.40
C PHE A 250 12.13 5.73 -7.07
N ASP A 251 11.99 4.41 -7.26
CA ASP A 251 13.02 3.55 -7.82
C ASP A 251 12.62 3.07 -9.23
N TYR A 252 13.29 3.63 -10.25
CA TYR A 252 13.05 3.25 -11.64
C TYR A 252 13.41 1.80 -11.94
N THR A 253 14.36 1.21 -11.23
CA THR A 253 14.72 -0.20 -11.43
C THR A 253 13.57 -1.10 -11.04
N ILE A 254 12.98 -0.86 -9.85
CA ILE A 254 11.80 -1.58 -9.40
C ILE A 254 10.61 -1.29 -10.34
N TRP A 255 10.43 -0.04 -10.76
CA TRP A 255 9.34 0.32 -11.67
C TRP A 255 9.45 -0.39 -13.01
N LYS A 256 10.64 -0.48 -13.59
CA LYS A 256 10.89 -1.22 -14.84
C LYS A 256 10.58 -2.71 -14.69
N GLU A 257 10.92 -3.32 -13.56
CA GLU A 257 10.59 -4.71 -13.27
C GLU A 257 9.07 -4.92 -13.17
N ILE A 258 8.37 -4.03 -12.47
CA ILE A 258 6.93 -4.03 -12.34
C ILE A 258 6.25 -3.93 -13.71
N THR A 259 6.61 -2.92 -14.51
CA THR A 259 5.99 -2.68 -15.82
C THR A 259 6.23 -3.84 -16.77
N SER A 260 7.44 -4.40 -16.82
CA SER A 260 7.75 -5.58 -17.62
C SER A 260 6.86 -6.77 -17.25
N LYS A 261 6.59 -6.96 -15.97
CA LYS A 261 5.71 -8.04 -15.51
C LYS A 261 4.24 -7.78 -15.88
N ILE A 262 3.77 -6.55 -15.73
CA ILE A 262 2.41 -6.16 -16.12
C ILE A 262 2.21 -6.29 -17.63
N GLU A 263 3.16 -5.84 -18.43
CA GLU A 263 3.12 -5.96 -19.89
C GLU A 263 3.03 -7.41 -20.36
N LYS A 264 3.67 -8.34 -19.67
CA LYS A 264 3.49 -9.78 -19.92
C LYS A 264 2.05 -10.24 -19.60
N VAL A 265 1.48 -9.80 -18.46
CA VAL A 265 0.07 -10.10 -18.13
C VAL A 265 -0.85 -9.58 -19.23
N GLN A 266 -0.67 -8.34 -19.67
CA GLN A 266 -1.46 -7.72 -20.73
C GLN A 266 -1.31 -8.48 -22.07
N TYR A 267 -0.09 -8.87 -22.41
CA TYR A 267 0.18 -9.67 -23.63
C TYR A 267 -0.62 -10.97 -23.64
N TYR A 268 -0.54 -11.76 -22.55
CA TYR A 268 -1.24 -13.03 -22.45
C TYR A 268 -2.76 -12.87 -22.36
N THR A 269 -3.23 -11.81 -21.69
CA THR A 269 -4.66 -11.50 -21.62
C THR A 269 -5.21 -11.12 -22.99
N ASN A 270 -4.53 -10.25 -23.74
CA ASN A 270 -4.95 -9.84 -25.09
C ASN A 270 -4.90 -10.99 -26.08
N ALA A 271 -3.98 -11.93 -25.90
CA ALA A 271 -3.90 -13.16 -26.70
C ALA A 271 -4.94 -14.22 -26.30
N ASN A 272 -5.72 -13.99 -25.23
CA ASN A 272 -6.60 -14.98 -24.60
C ASN A 272 -5.89 -16.29 -24.30
N GLN A 273 -4.67 -16.19 -23.79
CA GLN A 273 -3.77 -17.32 -23.53
C GLN A 273 -3.24 -17.28 -22.10
N GLU A 274 -3.27 -18.41 -21.41
CA GLU A 274 -2.69 -18.52 -20.09
C GLU A 274 -1.15 -18.48 -20.16
N PRO A 275 -0.47 -17.70 -19.27
CA PRO A 275 1.00 -17.69 -19.23
C PRO A 275 1.57 -19.08 -19.00
N PRO A 276 2.63 -19.49 -19.74
CA PRO A 276 3.27 -20.77 -19.52
C PRO A 276 3.96 -20.85 -18.16
N TRP A 277 4.12 -22.05 -17.61
CA TRP A 277 4.72 -22.26 -16.29
C TRP A 277 6.16 -21.77 -16.20
N GLU A 278 6.91 -21.87 -17.27
CA GLU A 278 8.32 -21.48 -17.38
C GLU A 278 8.52 -19.99 -17.16
N GLU A 279 7.51 -19.19 -17.44
CA GLU A 279 7.53 -17.74 -17.21
C GLU A 279 6.99 -17.34 -15.83
N THR A 280 6.55 -18.30 -15.03
CA THR A 280 6.01 -18.02 -13.70
C THR A 280 7.08 -18.25 -12.64
N SER A 281 7.25 -17.28 -11.73
CA SER A 281 8.15 -17.42 -10.58
C SER A 281 7.71 -18.52 -9.59
N ALA A 282 6.50 -19.01 -9.73
CA ALA A 282 5.90 -20.04 -8.86
C ALA A 282 6.60 -21.40 -8.95
N ILE A 283 7.32 -21.69 -10.03
CA ILE A 283 8.10 -22.93 -10.16
C ILE A 283 9.10 -23.10 -9.00
N HIS A 284 9.54 -22.00 -8.41
CA HIS A 284 10.54 -21.99 -7.35
C HIS A 284 9.98 -21.77 -5.94
N ASN A 285 8.67 -21.49 -5.80
CA ASN A 285 8.05 -21.18 -4.51
C ASN A 285 6.78 -22.00 -4.26
N GLN A 286 6.96 -23.25 -3.86
CA GLN A 286 5.83 -24.16 -3.55
C GLN A 286 4.92 -23.59 -2.45
N GLN A 287 5.45 -22.86 -1.46
CA GLN A 287 4.67 -22.27 -0.39
C GLN A 287 3.70 -21.20 -0.92
N GLU A 288 4.15 -20.37 -1.86
CA GLU A 288 3.29 -19.39 -2.52
C GLU A 288 2.09 -20.06 -3.21
N CYS A 289 2.32 -21.18 -3.89
CA CYS A 289 1.26 -21.94 -4.53
C CYS A 289 0.27 -22.58 -3.54
N MET A 290 0.75 -23.03 -2.38
CA MET A 290 -0.12 -23.58 -1.33
C MET A 290 -1.04 -22.54 -0.72
N GLU A 291 -0.61 -21.30 -0.64
CA GLU A 291 -1.35 -20.15 -0.09
C GLU A 291 -2.08 -19.32 -1.17
N CYS A 292 -2.10 -19.81 -2.41
CA CYS A 292 -2.68 -19.08 -3.54
C CYS A 292 -4.19 -19.34 -3.66
N GLY A 293 -4.99 -18.27 -3.83
CA GLY A 293 -6.44 -18.37 -4.03
C GLY A 293 -6.84 -19.06 -5.34
N TYR A 294 -5.93 -19.15 -6.31
CA TYR A 294 -6.16 -19.81 -7.59
C TYR A 294 -5.65 -21.26 -7.63
N ARG A 295 -5.16 -21.82 -6.54
CA ARG A 295 -4.52 -23.14 -6.50
C ARG A 295 -5.40 -24.31 -7.02
N LYS A 296 -6.73 -24.17 -6.94
CA LYS A 296 -7.67 -25.19 -7.42
C LYS A 296 -7.75 -25.26 -8.94
N ILE A 297 -7.54 -24.15 -9.62
CA ILE A 297 -7.61 -24.03 -11.09
C ILE A 297 -6.25 -24.03 -11.76
N CYS A 298 -5.24 -23.55 -11.06
CA CYS A 298 -3.87 -23.40 -11.54
C CYS A 298 -3.06 -24.67 -11.32
N ALA A 299 -3.39 -25.80 -11.21
CA ALA A 299 -2.72 -27.09 -10.99
C ALA A 299 -1.21 -27.13 -11.40
N PRO A 300 -0.28 -26.57 -10.61
CA PRO A 300 1.13 -26.58 -11.00
C PRO A 300 1.67 -28.01 -11.00
N PRO A 301 2.55 -28.37 -11.96
CA PRO A 301 3.06 -29.72 -12.13
C PRO A 301 3.72 -30.34 -10.89
N MET A 302 4.20 -29.52 -9.97
CA MET A 302 4.96 -29.94 -8.78
C MET A 302 4.12 -30.07 -7.50
N VAL A 303 2.88 -29.59 -7.46
CA VAL A 303 2.03 -29.67 -6.25
C VAL A 303 1.49 -31.08 -6.01
N HIS A 304 1.45 -31.92 -7.04
CA HIS A 304 0.96 -33.30 -6.91
C HIS A 304 1.89 -34.25 -6.13
N SER A 305 3.18 -33.94 -6.02
CA SER A 305 4.14 -34.79 -5.29
C SER A 305 4.26 -34.47 -3.79
N ALA A 306 3.81 -33.30 -3.34
CA ALA A 306 3.98 -32.86 -1.94
C ALA A 306 2.75 -33.12 -1.05
N ASN A 307 1.62 -33.53 -1.61
CA ASN A 307 0.36 -33.71 -0.86
C ASN A 307 0.28 -35.00 -0.04
N SER A 308 1.31 -35.85 -0.01
CA SER A 308 1.30 -37.09 0.78
C SER A 308 1.87 -36.96 2.21
N ALA A 309 2.48 -35.84 2.59
CA ALA A 309 3.31 -35.83 3.80
C ALA A 309 2.97 -34.82 4.91
N ARG A 310 2.01 -33.91 4.77
CA ARG A 310 1.64 -33.04 5.91
C ARG A 310 0.13 -32.84 6.02
N ARG A 311 -0.53 -33.85 6.53
CA ARG A 311 -1.80 -33.65 7.24
C ARG A 311 -1.46 -33.08 8.61
N PHE A 312 -2.14 -32.01 8.94
CA PHE A 312 -2.19 -31.32 10.22
C PHE A 312 -1.99 -32.27 11.43
N THR A 313 -0.98 -31.98 12.24
CA THR A 313 -0.97 -32.24 13.69
C THR A 313 -0.93 -30.90 14.40
#